data_3dc17a175390d082829f71ec181e772b
#
_entry.id   3dc17a175390d082829f71ec181e772b
#
_cell.length_a   1.000
_cell.length_b   1.000
_cell.length_c   1.000
_cell.angle_alpha   90.00
_cell.angle_beta   90.00
_cell.angle_gamma   90.00
#
_symmetry.space_group_name_H-M   'P 1'
#
loop_
_entity.id
_entity.type
_entity.pdbx_description
1 polymer ?
#
loop_
_entity_poly.entity_id
_entity_poly.type
_entity_poly.pdbx_seq_one_letter_code
_entity_poly.pdbx_strand_id
1 'polypeptide(L)'
;DMSTITVSDRSELLSALGSARASDTIVLEAGSYGSLDIAGVAFSDYVTIRSETPLAARFTDISVEASSHVRIDGVHVDNPGNGAWGSKLVSIDNSAHVQFVNSEINGRVDDDYLGFYALNTRDSTDVTFANNYIHDVVKGGVFYTTEGLNIVGNQADYIGTDMFQFVGNHGLLIENNIGPRHAYPPPGAHADFMQFTGSDSSDITIRGNVLLPENWTNLQGIYLDDAHYTDVLIEQNIIVTGMFRGISVSSGTNVVARDNTVLDVEGAGSKATKVTVDGTSYGNLMESYWQEAGPDGSNFILQQEDSARPHYAGDVFQNFTDGRGVTLEDLRPVAGGPAETYGAHDRLM
;
A
#
# COMPACT_ATOMS: atom_id res chain seq x y z
N ASP A 1 -20.80 30.32 -4.74
CA ASP A 1 -20.55 30.36 -3.30
C ASP A 1 -20.48 28.93 -2.79
N MET A 2 -19.46 28.60 -2.02
CA MET A 2 -19.34 27.32 -1.30
C MET A 2 -20.47 27.20 -0.26
N SER A 3 -21.21 26.12 -0.23
CA SER A 3 -22.19 25.83 0.81
C SER A 3 -21.79 24.62 1.65
N THR A 4 -22.26 24.59 2.89
CA THR A 4 -22.12 23.43 3.78
C THR A 4 -23.52 22.94 4.12
N ILE A 5 -23.77 21.65 3.86
CA ILE A 5 -25.04 20.99 4.09
C ILE A 5 -24.80 19.89 5.11
N THR A 6 -25.44 19.94 6.27
CA THR A 6 -25.36 18.90 7.29
C THR A 6 -26.50 17.91 7.10
N VAL A 7 -26.22 16.62 7.16
CA VAL A 7 -27.16 15.52 6.96
C VAL A 7 -27.01 14.47 8.04
N SER A 8 -28.12 13.84 8.44
CA SER A 8 -28.17 12.89 9.55
C SER A 8 -28.51 11.45 9.11
N ASP A 9 -28.94 11.27 7.87
CA ASP A 9 -29.28 9.96 7.33
C ASP A 9 -29.00 9.84 5.82
N ARG A 10 -29.19 8.61 5.30
CA ARG A 10 -28.96 8.29 3.89
C ARG A 10 -29.86 9.08 2.94
N SER A 11 -31.13 9.33 3.32
CA SER A 11 -32.08 10.04 2.45
C SER A 11 -31.68 11.49 2.27
N GLU A 12 -31.27 12.12 3.36
CA GLU A 12 -30.78 13.51 3.35
C GLU A 12 -29.45 13.60 2.56
N LEU A 13 -28.54 12.60 2.74
CA LEU A 13 -27.29 12.53 1.97
C LEU A 13 -27.56 12.47 0.45
N LEU A 14 -28.44 11.59 0.01
CA LEU A 14 -28.76 11.45 -1.42
C LEU A 14 -29.46 12.73 -1.96
N SER A 15 -30.30 13.38 -1.16
CA SER A 15 -30.92 14.65 -1.53
C SER A 15 -29.89 15.77 -1.64
N ALA A 16 -28.94 15.83 -0.71
CA ALA A 16 -27.83 16.80 -0.72
C ALA A 16 -26.94 16.59 -1.95
N LEU A 17 -26.55 15.35 -2.25
CA LEU A 17 -25.77 15.01 -3.46
C LEU A 17 -26.50 15.40 -4.75
N GLY A 18 -27.81 15.16 -4.83
CA GLY A 18 -28.60 15.52 -6.01
C GLY A 18 -28.74 17.03 -6.25
N SER A 19 -28.46 17.84 -5.25
CA SER A 19 -28.51 19.32 -5.32
C SER A 19 -27.14 20.00 -5.20
N ALA A 20 -26.09 19.26 -4.90
CA ALA A 20 -24.74 19.76 -4.68
C ALA A 20 -24.17 20.46 -5.92
N ARG A 21 -23.35 21.44 -5.68
CA ARG A 21 -22.57 22.19 -6.69
C ARG A 21 -21.08 22.06 -6.41
N ALA A 22 -20.30 22.38 -7.39
CA ALA A 22 -18.84 22.44 -7.26
C ALA A 22 -18.43 23.23 -5.99
N SER A 23 -17.45 22.68 -5.26
CA SER A 23 -16.92 23.21 -4.00
C SER A 23 -17.84 23.11 -2.77
N ASP A 24 -19.01 22.51 -2.87
CA ASP A 24 -19.89 22.27 -1.71
C ASP A 24 -19.33 21.19 -0.79
N THR A 25 -19.67 21.30 0.50
CA THR A 25 -19.34 20.30 1.51
C THR A 25 -20.60 19.72 2.14
N ILE A 26 -20.74 18.39 2.08
CA ILE A 26 -21.78 17.65 2.77
C ILE A 26 -21.17 17.07 4.05
N VAL A 27 -21.68 17.48 5.19
CA VAL A 27 -21.23 17.09 6.53
C VAL A 27 -22.17 16.00 7.05
N LEU A 28 -21.60 14.85 7.36
CA LEU A 28 -22.33 13.68 7.86
C LEU A 28 -22.30 13.68 9.39
N GLU A 29 -23.47 13.77 10.03
CA GLU A 29 -23.58 13.50 11.46
C GLU A 29 -23.22 12.04 11.78
N ALA A 30 -22.95 11.76 13.05
CA ALA A 30 -22.66 10.40 13.50
C ALA A 30 -23.87 9.47 13.26
N GLY A 31 -23.66 8.36 12.57
CA GLY A 31 -24.76 7.42 12.27
C GLY A 31 -24.43 6.40 11.18
N SER A 32 -25.39 5.57 10.85
CA SER A 32 -25.30 4.57 9.80
C SER A 32 -26.03 5.05 8.54
N TYR A 33 -25.30 5.11 7.44
CA TYR A 33 -25.80 5.54 6.13
C TYR A 33 -26.04 4.37 5.16
N GLY A 34 -25.68 3.12 5.54
CA GLY A 34 -25.82 1.94 4.69
C GLY A 34 -24.90 1.98 3.48
N SER A 35 -25.36 1.46 2.34
CA SER A 35 -24.62 1.52 1.06
C SER A 35 -24.75 2.92 0.43
N LEU A 36 -23.65 3.43 -0.13
CA LEU A 36 -23.62 4.70 -0.87
C LEU A 36 -23.21 4.46 -2.32
N ASP A 37 -24.12 4.75 -3.23
CA ASP A 37 -23.88 4.71 -4.67
C ASP A 37 -23.90 6.15 -5.23
N ILE A 38 -22.75 6.59 -5.76
CA ILE A 38 -22.59 7.88 -6.43
C ILE A 38 -22.39 7.58 -7.92
N ALA A 39 -23.37 7.87 -8.74
CA ALA A 39 -23.31 7.54 -10.15
C ALA A 39 -23.70 8.71 -11.05
N GLY A 40 -22.91 8.95 -12.09
CA GLY A 40 -23.21 9.92 -13.16
C GLY A 40 -23.18 11.38 -12.72
N VAL A 41 -22.48 11.72 -11.62
CA VAL A 41 -22.30 13.13 -11.21
C VAL A 41 -21.00 13.69 -11.80
N ALA A 42 -21.08 14.91 -12.33
CA ALA A 42 -19.94 15.59 -12.93
C ALA A 42 -19.85 17.02 -12.37
N PHE A 43 -19.01 17.21 -11.38
CA PHE A 43 -18.75 18.52 -10.82
C PHE A 43 -17.54 19.15 -11.51
N SER A 44 -17.45 20.49 -11.49
CA SER A 44 -16.28 21.21 -12.03
C SER A 44 -15.17 21.44 -11.00
N ASP A 45 -15.46 21.16 -9.73
CA ASP A 45 -14.53 21.15 -8.59
C ASP A 45 -15.08 20.21 -7.52
N TYR A 46 -14.24 19.81 -6.57
CA TYR A 46 -14.59 18.79 -5.59
C TYR A 46 -15.82 19.12 -4.76
N VAL A 47 -16.78 18.21 -4.76
CA VAL A 47 -17.80 18.10 -3.72
C VAL A 47 -17.24 17.17 -2.64
N THR A 48 -17.15 17.69 -1.41
CA THR A 48 -16.60 16.95 -0.28
C THR A 48 -17.72 16.36 0.58
N ILE A 49 -17.71 15.06 0.78
CA ILE A 49 -18.58 14.32 1.71
C ILE A 49 -17.70 13.92 2.89
N ARG A 50 -17.94 14.48 4.07
CA ARG A 50 -17.08 14.21 5.22
C ARG A 50 -17.86 13.96 6.51
N SER A 51 -17.31 13.10 7.37
CA SER A 51 -17.83 12.99 8.74
C SER A 51 -17.67 14.30 9.51
N GLU A 52 -18.66 14.66 10.31
CA GLU A 52 -18.55 15.75 11.27
C GLU A 52 -17.50 15.43 12.34
N THR A 53 -17.65 14.27 12.95
CA THR A 53 -16.64 13.67 13.84
C THR A 53 -15.95 12.55 13.06
N PRO A 54 -14.62 12.53 12.96
CA PRO A 54 -13.90 11.52 12.19
C PRO A 54 -14.37 10.10 12.50
N LEU A 55 -14.63 9.30 11.45
CA LEU A 55 -15.06 7.90 11.49
C LEU A 55 -16.43 7.63 12.14
N ALA A 56 -17.19 8.66 12.51
CA ALA A 56 -18.49 8.49 13.14
C ALA A 56 -19.63 8.21 12.13
N ALA A 57 -19.46 8.63 10.87
CA ALA A 57 -20.37 8.27 9.79
C ALA A 57 -19.98 6.91 9.20
N ARG A 58 -20.92 5.94 9.22
CA ARG A 58 -20.65 4.55 8.86
C ARG A 58 -21.40 4.13 7.60
N PHE A 59 -20.68 3.43 6.72
CA PHE A 59 -21.20 2.85 5.50
C PHE A 59 -20.95 1.34 5.47
N THR A 60 -21.78 0.59 4.76
CA THR A 60 -21.51 -0.82 4.48
C THR A 60 -20.61 -1.00 3.27
N ASP A 61 -20.75 -0.14 2.30
CA ASP A 61 -19.95 -0.07 1.07
C ASP A 61 -20.16 1.29 0.40
N ILE A 62 -19.21 1.67 -0.45
CA ILE A 62 -19.24 2.92 -1.21
C ILE A 62 -18.83 2.64 -2.64
N SER A 63 -19.66 3.04 -3.61
CA SER A 63 -19.33 3.02 -5.03
C SER A 63 -19.39 4.42 -5.65
N VAL A 64 -18.39 4.72 -6.51
CA VAL A 64 -18.34 5.93 -7.34
C VAL A 64 -18.20 5.49 -8.78
N GLU A 65 -19.21 5.69 -9.60
CA GLU A 65 -19.25 5.23 -10.98
C GLU A 65 -19.57 6.36 -11.94
N ALA A 66 -18.85 6.45 -13.07
CA ALA A 66 -19.04 7.44 -14.12
C ALA A 66 -19.17 8.88 -13.59
N SER A 67 -18.36 9.22 -12.59
CA SER A 67 -18.49 10.45 -11.82
C SER A 67 -17.17 11.22 -11.76
N SER A 68 -17.22 12.52 -11.44
CA SER A 68 -16.01 13.31 -11.31
C SER A 68 -16.05 14.34 -10.18
N HIS A 69 -14.86 14.64 -9.62
CA HIS A 69 -14.62 15.60 -8.56
C HIS A 69 -15.42 15.28 -7.28
N VAL A 70 -15.27 14.06 -6.81
CA VAL A 70 -15.87 13.59 -5.54
C VAL A 70 -14.75 13.34 -4.52
N ARG A 71 -14.89 13.90 -3.34
CA ARG A 71 -14.00 13.63 -2.20
C ARG A 71 -14.81 13.04 -1.04
N ILE A 72 -14.38 11.89 -0.56
CA ILE A 72 -14.93 11.22 0.63
C ILE A 72 -13.87 11.23 1.72
N ASP A 73 -14.21 11.76 2.91
CA ASP A 73 -13.23 12.10 3.93
C ASP A 73 -13.69 11.69 5.34
N GLY A 74 -12.86 10.90 6.02
CA GLY A 74 -13.03 10.59 7.44
C GLY A 74 -14.25 9.70 7.75
N VAL A 75 -14.61 8.78 6.87
CA VAL A 75 -15.73 7.85 7.06
C VAL A 75 -15.24 6.46 7.51
N HIS A 76 -16.16 5.67 8.08
CA HIS A 76 -15.89 4.28 8.41
C HIS A 76 -16.72 3.36 7.50
N VAL A 77 -16.04 2.49 6.75
CA VAL A 77 -16.68 1.46 5.93
C VAL A 77 -16.55 0.12 6.65
N ASP A 78 -17.66 -0.40 7.15
CA ASP A 78 -17.73 -1.64 7.92
C ASP A 78 -18.93 -2.49 7.44
N ASN A 79 -18.64 -3.53 6.68
CA ASN A 79 -19.68 -4.43 6.20
C ASN A 79 -19.82 -5.63 7.15
N PRO A 80 -20.96 -5.80 7.83
CA PRO A 80 -21.18 -6.89 8.78
C PRO A 80 -21.37 -8.26 8.11
N GLY A 81 -21.52 -8.31 6.79
CA GLY A 81 -21.73 -9.55 6.04
C GLY A 81 -20.43 -10.25 5.69
N ASN A 82 -20.51 -11.54 5.36
CA ASN A 82 -19.43 -12.28 4.76
C ASN A 82 -19.44 -11.99 3.26
N GLY A 83 -18.48 -11.22 2.77
CA GLY A 83 -18.35 -10.95 1.35
C GLY A 83 -18.01 -12.23 0.57
N ALA A 84 -18.63 -12.40 -0.59
CA ALA A 84 -18.10 -13.37 -1.55
C ALA A 84 -16.72 -12.93 -2.04
N TRP A 85 -15.92 -13.88 -2.51
CA TRP A 85 -14.62 -13.55 -3.09
C TRP A 85 -14.72 -12.45 -4.15
N GLY A 86 -13.95 -11.38 -3.98
CA GLY A 86 -13.96 -10.23 -4.89
C GLY A 86 -15.05 -9.20 -4.65
N SER A 87 -15.88 -9.35 -3.60
CA SER A 87 -16.77 -8.27 -3.15
C SER A 87 -15.95 -7.05 -2.73
N LYS A 88 -16.40 -5.85 -3.06
CA LYS A 88 -15.69 -4.60 -2.87
C LYS A 88 -16.32 -3.77 -1.77
N LEU A 89 -15.53 -3.15 -0.91
CA LEU A 89 -16.00 -2.19 0.10
C LEU A 89 -16.01 -0.76 -0.44
N VAL A 90 -14.95 -0.37 -1.15
CA VAL A 90 -14.87 0.91 -1.84
C VAL A 90 -14.49 0.65 -3.28
N SER A 91 -15.31 1.11 -4.24
CA SER A 91 -15.02 1.01 -5.66
C SER A 91 -15.16 2.35 -6.38
N ILE A 92 -14.21 2.63 -7.28
CA ILE A 92 -14.18 3.82 -8.12
C ILE A 92 -13.99 3.34 -9.56
N ASP A 93 -15.06 3.32 -10.32
CA ASP A 93 -15.08 2.76 -11.66
C ASP A 93 -15.47 3.84 -12.70
N ASN A 94 -14.79 3.91 -13.86
CA ASN A 94 -15.06 4.86 -14.95
C ASN A 94 -15.17 6.33 -14.50
N SER A 95 -14.37 6.74 -13.52
CA SER A 95 -14.49 8.01 -12.83
C SER A 95 -13.19 8.82 -12.88
N ALA A 96 -13.27 10.12 -12.62
CA ALA A 96 -12.10 10.99 -12.66
C ALA A 96 -12.06 11.94 -11.46
N HIS A 97 -10.84 12.30 -11.00
CA HIS A 97 -10.65 13.22 -9.89
C HIS A 97 -11.44 12.77 -8.64
N VAL A 98 -11.22 11.55 -8.17
CA VAL A 98 -11.89 11.01 -6.98
C VAL A 98 -10.87 10.79 -5.86
N GLN A 99 -11.23 11.25 -4.66
CA GLN A 99 -10.41 11.08 -3.46
C GLN A 99 -11.18 10.33 -2.38
N PHE A 100 -10.57 9.29 -1.82
CA PHE A 100 -11.06 8.58 -0.64
C PHE A 100 -9.96 8.63 0.43
N VAL A 101 -10.19 9.39 1.50
CA VAL A 101 -9.11 9.78 2.40
C VAL A 101 -9.49 9.72 3.88
N ASN A 102 -8.48 9.57 4.77
CA ASN A 102 -8.61 9.66 6.22
C ASN A 102 -9.66 8.71 6.81
N SER A 103 -9.92 7.60 6.17
CA SER A 103 -11.03 6.71 6.45
C SER A 103 -10.56 5.36 7.00
N GLU A 104 -11.47 4.64 7.65
CA GLU A 104 -11.24 3.28 8.13
C GLU A 104 -12.08 2.29 7.32
N ILE A 105 -11.46 1.17 6.93
CA ILE A 105 -12.11 0.13 6.13
C ILE A 105 -11.88 -1.21 6.80
N ASN A 106 -12.96 -1.82 7.26
CA ASN A 106 -12.99 -3.11 7.95
C ASN A 106 -13.80 -4.13 7.15
N GLY A 107 -13.18 -5.21 6.71
CA GLY A 107 -13.81 -6.21 5.84
C GLY A 107 -14.18 -7.51 6.53
N ARG A 108 -13.81 -7.69 7.80
CA ARG A 108 -14.12 -8.90 8.60
C ARG A 108 -13.73 -10.20 7.90
N VAL A 109 -12.46 -10.32 7.48
CA VAL A 109 -11.94 -11.57 6.91
C VAL A 109 -12.12 -12.73 7.91
N ASP A 110 -12.55 -13.87 7.43
CA ASP A 110 -12.72 -15.08 8.24
C ASP A 110 -11.69 -16.18 7.88
N ASP A 111 -11.74 -17.31 8.62
CA ASP A 111 -10.83 -18.43 8.44
C ASP A 111 -10.98 -19.14 7.08
N ASP A 112 -12.08 -18.91 6.36
CA ASP A 112 -12.32 -19.48 5.02
C ASP A 112 -11.73 -18.62 3.90
N TYR A 113 -11.04 -17.52 4.26
CA TYR A 113 -10.48 -16.53 3.31
C TYR A 113 -11.53 -15.92 2.38
N LEU A 114 -12.78 -15.99 2.77
CA LEU A 114 -13.87 -15.24 2.18
C LEU A 114 -13.85 -13.83 2.74
N GLY A 115 -14.23 -12.86 1.95
CA GLY A 115 -14.26 -11.49 2.41
C GLY A 115 -14.07 -10.49 1.29
N PHE A 116 -13.84 -9.27 1.71
CA PHE A 116 -13.86 -8.13 0.83
C PHE A 116 -12.46 -7.74 0.32
N TYR A 117 -12.46 -7.10 -0.83
CA TYR A 117 -11.37 -6.24 -1.29
C TYR A 117 -11.69 -4.81 -0.82
N ALA A 118 -10.76 -4.17 -0.12
CA ALA A 118 -11.02 -2.87 0.47
C ALA A 118 -11.14 -1.76 -0.59
N LEU A 119 -10.04 -1.38 -1.21
CA LEU A 119 -9.98 -0.29 -2.18
C LEU A 119 -9.91 -0.85 -3.60
N ASN A 120 -10.74 -0.32 -4.51
CA ASN A 120 -10.73 -0.79 -5.89
C ASN A 120 -10.91 0.37 -6.88
N THR A 121 -10.18 0.29 -7.99
CA THR A 121 -10.42 1.18 -9.15
C THR A 121 -10.44 0.38 -10.44
N ARG A 122 -11.16 0.92 -11.43
CA ARG A 122 -11.12 0.43 -12.80
C ARG A 122 -11.41 1.56 -13.77
N ASP A 123 -10.63 1.63 -14.87
CA ASP A 123 -10.85 2.53 -16.00
C ASP A 123 -11.08 3.99 -15.55
N SER A 124 -10.28 4.46 -14.59
CA SER A 124 -10.45 5.74 -13.91
C SER A 124 -9.20 6.61 -14.05
N THR A 125 -9.33 7.91 -13.77
CA THR A 125 -8.23 8.89 -13.92
C THR A 125 -8.14 9.77 -12.68
N ASP A 126 -6.90 10.10 -12.25
CA ASP A 126 -6.63 10.98 -11.08
C ASP A 126 -7.36 10.53 -9.82
N VAL A 127 -7.13 9.29 -9.40
CA VAL A 127 -7.70 8.73 -8.18
C VAL A 127 -6.68 8.78 -7.04
N THR A 128 -7.12 9.21 -5.87
CA THR A 128 -6.29 9.26 -4.66
C THR A 128 -6.90 8.47 -3.52
N PHE A 129 -6.14 7.52 -2.98
CA PHE A 129 -6.40 6.86 -1.71
C PHE A 129 -5.32 7.31 -0.71
N ALA A 130 -5.68 8.09 0.31
CA ALA A 130 -4.68 8.61 1.21
C ALA A 130 -5.08 8.54 2.69
N ASN A 131 -4.09 8.19 3.54
CA ASN A 131 -4.22 8.16 5.00
C ASN A 131 -5.38 7.28 5.49
N ASN A 132 -5.66 6.17 4.82
CA ASN A 132 -6.69 5.24 5.24
C ASN A 132 -6.09 4.13 6.11
N TYR A 133 -6.87 3.64 7.07
CA TYR A 133 -6.57 2.42 7.82
C TYR A 133 -7.41 1.26 7.28
N ILE A 134 -6.75 0.23 6.78
CA ILE A 134 -7.36 -0.91 6.08
C ILE A 134 -7.06 -2.17 6.87
N HIS A 135 -8.09 -2.89 7.30
CA HIS A 135 -7.85 -4.11 8.07
C HIS A 135 -8.96 -5.16 7.91
N ASP A 136 -8.60 -6.39 8.29
CA ASP A 136 -9.51 -7.54 8.23
C ASP A 136 -10.13 -7.75 6.84
N VAL A 137 -9.32 -7.62 5.80
CA VAL A 137 -9.74 -7.79 4.39
C VAL A 137 -8.91 -8.86 3.69
N VAL A 138 -9.46 -9.46 2.64
CA VAL A 138 -8.73 -10.42 1.80
C VAL A 138 -7.63 -9.71 1.02
N LYS A 139 -7.95 -8.55 0.40
CA LYS A 139 -6.98 -7.67 -0.27
C LYS A 139 -7.18 -6.22 0.16
N GLY A 140 -6.09 -5.54 0.44
CA GLY A 140 -6.12 -4.11 0.79
C GLY A 140 -6.51 -3.21 -0.39
N GLY A 141 -6.15 -3.59 -1.62
CA GLY A 141 -6.58 -2.88 -2.82
C GLY A 141 -6.31 -3.64 -4.11
N VAL A 142 -7.17 -3.43 -5.12
CA VAL A 142 -6.97 -3.97 -6.47
C VAL A 142 -7.29 -2.87 -7.49
N PHE A 143 -6.31 -2.54 -8.32
CA PHE A 143 -6.35 -1.37 -9.18
C PHE A 143 -6.14 -1.77 -10.64
N TYR A 144 -7.14 -1.54 -11.47
CA TYR A 144 -7.11 -1.87 -12.89
C TYR A 144 -7.12 -0.61 -13.75
N THR A 145 -6.26 -0.56 -14.77
CA THR A 145 -6.34 0.39 -15.89
C THR A 145 -6.63 1.83 -15.45
N THR A 146 -5.99 2.27 -14.36
CA THR A 146 -6.16 3.62 -13.80
C THR A 146 -4.96 4.49 -14.19
N GLU A 147 -5.21 5.72 -14.64
CA GLU A 147 -4.21 6.72 -14.96
C GLU A 147 -4.13 7.76 -13.84
N GLY A 148 -2.90 8.09 -13.36
CA GLY A 148 -2.73 9.06 -12.29
C GLY A 148 -3.22 8.56 -10.92
N LEU A 149 -2.85 7.33 -10.55
CA LEU A 149 -3.24 6.72 -9.27
C LEU A 149 -2.27 7.09 -8.15
N ASN A 150 -2.78 7.69 -7.08
CA ASN A 150 -2.02 8.02 -5.89
C ASN A 150 -2.47 7.17 -4.69
N ILE A 151 -1.54 6.40 -4.11
CA ILE A 151 -1.75 5.57 -2.91
C ILE A 151 -0.75 6.03 -1.87
N VAL A 152 -1.19 6.90 -0.93
CA VAL A 152 -0.27 7.66 -0.08
C VAL A 152 -0.63 7.55 1.39
N GLY A 153 0.33 7.16 2.23
CA GLY A 153 0.17 7.19 3.68
C GLY A 153 -0.87 6.22 4.25
N ASN A 154 -1.29 5.21 3.48
CA ASN A 154 -2.24 4.23 4.00
C ASN A 154 -1.53 3.22 4.91
N GLN A 155 -2.23 2.76 5.91
CA GLN A 155 -1.78 1.71 6.80
C GLN A 155 -2.69 0.49 6.65
N ALA A 156 -2.09 -0.71 6.60
CA ALA A 156 -2.86 -1.95 6.59
C ALA A 156 -2.48 -2.87 7.74
N ASP A 157 -3.44 -3.71 8.16
CA ASP A 157 -3.20 -4.83 9.07
C ASP A 157 -4.22 -5.96 8.82
N TYR A 158 -3.91 -7.19 9.25
CA TYR A 158 -4.79 -8.35 9.09
C TYR A 158 -5.28 -8.54 7.64
N ILE A 159 -4.32 -8.68 6.71
CA ILE A 159 -4.58 -8.88 5.27
C ILE A 159 -4.49 -10.37 4.94
N GLY A 160 -5.48 -10.88 4.20
CA GLY A 160 -5.56 -12.29 3.82
C GLY A 160 -4.63 -12.68 2.67
N THR A 161 -4.39 -11.80 1.69
CA THR A 161 -3.47 -12.02 0.57
C THR A 161 -2.64 -10.77 0.28
N ASP A 162 -2.77 -10.17 -0.90
CA ASP A 162 -1.97 -8.99 -1.24
C ASP A 162 -2.47 -7.72 -0.54
N MET A 163 -1.55 -6.87 -0.08
CA MET A 163 -1.97 -5.56 0.37
C MET A 163 -2.44 -4.72 -0.83
N PHE A 164 -1.63 -4.62 -1.89
CA PHE A 164 -2.02 -3.90 -3.10
C PHE A 164 -1.69 -4.69 -4.36
N GLN A 165 -2.63 -4.76 -5.29
CA GLN A 165 -2.47 -5.40 -6.60
C GLN A 165 -2.75 -4.40 -7.72
N PHE A 166 -1.86 -4.35 -8.72
CA PHE A 166 -1.90 -3.40 -9.84
C PHE A 166 -1.92 -4.14 -11.18
N VAL A 167 -2.79 -3.72 -12.08
CA VAL A 167 -2.95 -4.31 -13.41
C VAL A 167 -3.14 -3.22 -14.47
N GLY A 168 -2.13 -2.97 -15.30
CA GLY A 168 -2.24 -2.05 -16.44
C GLY A 168 -2.45 -0.59 -16.06
N ASN A 169 -1.74 -0.09 -15.03
CA ASN A 169 -1.87 1.29 -14.56
C ASN A 169 -0.74 2.17 -15.09
N HIS A 170 -1.00 3.47 -15.24
CA HIS A 170 -0.03 4.46 -15.71
C HIS A 170 -0.03 5.70 -14.80
N GLY A 171 1.17 6.27 -14.55
CA GLY A 171 1.30 7.43 -13.66
C GLY A 171 0.97 7.11 -12.20
N LEU A 172 1.69 6.14 -11.60
CA LEU A 172 1.44 5.70 -10.22
C LEU A 172 2.39 6.35 -9.25
N LEU A 173 1.84 6.88 -8.14
CA LEU A 173 2.59 7.22 -6.94
C LEU A 173 2.13 6.35 -5.77
N ILE A 174 3.03 5.52 -5.25
CA ILE A 174 2.80 4.65 -4.10
C ILE A 174 3.79 5.07 -3.01
N GLU A 175 3.32 5.87 -2.06
CA GLU A 175 4.23 6.58 -1.17
C GLU A 175 3.84 6.48 0.30
N ASN A 176 4.83 6.24 1.17
CA ASN A 176 4.68 6.28 2.62
C ASN A 176 3.59 5.36 3.19
N ASN A 177 3.28 4.25 2.51
CA ASN A 177 2.34 3.28 3.02
C ASN A 177 3.03 2.34 4.01
N ILE A 178 2.27 1.90 5.03
CA ILE A 178 2.72 0.95 6.03
C ILE A 178 2.00 -0.38 5.78
N GLY A 179 2.78 -1.40 5.49
CA GLY A 179 2.31 -2.76 5.24
C GLY A 179 1.81 -3.45 6.49
N PRO A 180 1.10 -4.57 6.32
CA PRO A 180 0.50 -5.28 7.43
C PRO A 180 1.59 -5.88 8.34
N ARG A 181 1.44 -5.67 9.64
CA ARG A 181 2.21 -6.39 10.66
C ARG A 181 1.75 -7.85 10.77
N HIS A 182 0.46 -8.07 10.51
CA HIS A 182 -0.17 -9.39 10.50
C HIS A 182 -0.77 -9.65 9.12
N ALA A 183 -0.33 -10.72 8.47
CA ALA A 183 -0.91 -11.24 7.25
C ALA A 183 -1.21 -12.73 7.42
N TYR A 184 -2.33 -13.17 6.88
CA TYR A 184 -2.81 -14.55 7.02
C TYR A 184 -3.11 -15.16 5.65
N PRO A 185 -2.09 -15.31 4.77
CA PRO A 185 -2.31 -15.90 3.46
C PRO A 185 -2.74 -17.37 3.59
N PRO A 186 -3.69 -17.82 2.77
CA PRO A 186 -4.05 -19.24 2.71
C PRO A 186 -2.84 -20.10 2.38
N PRO A 187 -2.79 -21.36 2.83
CA PRO A 187 -1.71 -22.27 2.50
C PRO A 187 -1.49 -22.35 0.98
N GLY A 188 -0.26 -22.07 0.54
CA GLY A 188 0.11 -22.06 -0.87
C GLY A 188 -0.26 -20.80 -1.65
N ALA A 189 -0.85 -19.78 -1.02
CA ALA A 189 -1.07 -18.51 -1.65
C ALA A 189 0.27 -17.77 -1.88
N HIS A 190 0.29 -17.02 -2.96
CA HIS A 190 1.34 -16.08 -3.29
C HIS A 190 0.84 -14.69 -2.86
N ALA A 191 1.25 -14.24 -1.70
CA ALA A 191 0.81 -12.98 -1.14
C ALA A 191 1.93 -11.94 -1.18
N ASP A 192 1.60 -10.72 -1.53
CA ASP A 192 2.56 -9.64 -1.74
C ASP A 192 2.17 -8.36 -1.00
N PHE A 193 3.18 -7.63 -0.56
CA PHE A 193 2.98 -6.25 -0.11
C PHE A 193 2.47 -5.39 -1.27
N MET A 194 3.14 -5.50 -2.43
CA MET A 194 2.72 -4.86 -3.68
C MET A 194 2.96 -5.82 -4.84
N GLN A 195 1.89 -6.20 -5.52
CA GLN A 195 1.94 -7.05 -6.70
C GLN A 195 1.53 -6.29 -7.96
N PHE A 196 2.39 -6.32 -8.97
CA PHE A 196 2.06 -5.85 -10.32
C PHE A 196 2.01 -7.07 -11.24
N THR A 197 0.96 -7.21 -12.02
CA THR A 197 0.73 -8.40 -12.82
C THR A 197 -0.18 -8.16 -14.03
N GLY A 198 -0.14 -9.06 -14.98
CA GLY A 198 -1.16 -9.28 -16.02
C GLY A 198 -1.19 -8.28 -17.17
N SER A 199 -0.71 -7.04 -17.02
CA SER A 199 -0.67 -6.03 -18.07
C SER A 199 0.43 -5.00 -17.82
N ASP A 200 1.01 -4.49 -18.91
CA ASP A 200 2.05 -3.48 -18.85
C ASP A 200 1.62 -2.24 -18.08
N SER A 201 2.53 -1.69 -17.31
CA SER A 201 2.32 -0.46 -16.53
C SER A 201 3.52 0.47 -16.68
N SER A 202 3.31 1.78 -16.52
CA SER A 202 4.40 2.76 -16.70
C SER A 202 4.30 3.96 -15.75
N ASP A 203 5.37 4.75 -15.71
CA ASP A 203 5.49 5.94 -14.87
C ASP A 203 5.19 5.60 -13.39
N ILE A 204 5.96 4.66 -12.84
CA ILE A 204 5.72 4.09 -11.51
C ILE A 204 6.75 4.63 -10.53
N THR A 205 6.29 5.28 -9.46
CA THR A 205 7.12 5.67 -8.32
C THR A 205 6.64 4.96 -7.06
N ILE A 206 7.52 4.14 -6.47
CA ILE A 206 7.27 3.43 -5.20
C ILE A 206 8.33 3.89 -4.20
N ARG A 207 7.95 4.73 -3.23
CA ARG A 207 8.94 5.31 -2.32
C ARG A 207 8.47 5.42 -0.87
N GLY A 208 9.43 5.27 0.04
CA GLY A 208 9.19 5.49 1.47
C GLY A 208 8.18 4.53 2.10
N ASN A 209 7.85 3.41 1.45
CA ASN A 209 6.92 2.44 2.01
C ASN A 209 7.64 1.52 3.00
N VAL A 210 6.91 1.02 3.98
CA VAL A 210 7.46 0.23 5.09
C VAL A 210 6.69 -1.07 5.25
N LEU A 211 7.39 -2.19 5.21
CA LEU A 211 6.87 -3.53 5.54
C LEU A 211 7.72 -4.10 6.69
N LEU A 212 7.16 -4.17 7.89
CA LEU A 212 7.80 -4.71 9.11
C LEU A 212 6.89 -5.74 9.77
N PRO A 213 7.07 -7.04 9.49
CA PRO A 213 6.21 -8.08 10.04
C PRO A 213 6.44 -8.28 11.55
N GLU A 214 5.37 -8.47 12.31
CA GLU A 214 5.46 -8.83 13.73
C GLU A 214 5.68 -10.33 13.91
N ASN A 215 5.13 -11.12 13.00
CA ASN A 215 5.27 -12.57 12.95
C ASN A 215 5.92 -13.00 11.63
N TRP A 216 6.26 -14.29 11.52
CA TRP A 216 6.60 -14.87 10.23
C TRP A 216 5.44 -14.66 9.26
N THR A 217 5.65 -13.82 8.27
CA THR A 217 4.68 -13.64 7.19
C THR A 217 5.24 -14.25 5.89
N ASN A 218 4.41 -15.02 5.20
CA ASN A 218 4.71 -15.46 3.83
C ASN A 218 4.35 -14.35 2.81
N LEU A 219 4.50 -13.10 3.19
CA LEU A 219 4.23 -11.95 2.35
C LEU A 219 5.52 -11.55 1.63
N GLN A 220 5.53 -11.55 0.31
CA GLN A 220 6.64 -10.97 -0.47
C GLN A 220 6.62 -9.45 -0.37
N GLY A 221 7.71 -8.81 -0.76
CA GLY A 221 7.80 -7.36 -0.76
C GLY A 221 7.14 -6.70 -1.98
N ILE A 222 7.92 -6.00 -2.78
CA ILE A 222 7.49 -5.32 -4.01
C ILE A 222 7.81 -6.23 -5.20
N TYR A 223 6.77 -6.69 -5.90
CA TYR A 223 6.89 -7.70 -6.94
C TYR A 223 6.22 -7.27 -8.25
N LEU A 224 7.01 -7.03 -9.27
CA LEU A 224 6.61 -6.67 -10.62
C LEU A 224 6.95 -7.83 -11.56
N ASP A 225 5.95 -8.60 -12.00
CA ASP A 225 6.11 -9.80 -12.82
C ASP A 225 4.94 -9.96 -13.83
N ASP A 226 5.09 -10.91 -14.76
CA ASP A 226 4.09 -11.27 -15.76
C ASP A 226 3.71 -10.16 -16.78
N ALA A 227 4.46 -9.04 -16.82
CA ALA A 227 4.23 -7.94 -17.75
C ALA A 227 5.53 -7.15 -17.99
N HIS A 228 5.48 -6.09 -18.77
CA HIS A 228 6.59 -5.17 -18.99
C HIS A 228 6.34 -3.83 -18.29
N TYR A 229 7.35 -3.33 -17.58
CA TYR A 229 7.25 -2.12 -16.75
C TYR A 229 8.21 -1.06 -17.25
N THR A 230 7.70 0.15 -17.52
CA THR A 230 8.50 1.23 -18.09
C THR A 230 8.53 2.44 -17.15
N ASP A 231 9.71 3.08 -17.03
CA ASP A 231 9.93 4.26 -16.20
C ASP A 231 9.56 3.99 -14.72
N VAL A 232 10.28 3.06 -14.09
CA VAL A 232 10.03 2.61 -12.72
C VAL A 232 11.10 3.11 -11.78
N LEU A 233 10.69 3.82 -10.73
CA LEU A 233 11.54 4.22 -9.61
C LEU A 233 11.07 3.57 -8.31
N ILE A 234 11.95 2.78 -7.68
CA ILE A 234 11.72 2.14 -6.38
C ILE A 234 12.79 2.64 -5.42
N GLU A 235 12.45 3.51 -4.47
CA GLU A 235 13.43 4.15 -3.61
C GLU A 235 13.00 4.33 -2.15
N GLN A 236 13.96 4.36 -1.23
CA GLN A 236 13.73 4.66 0.19
C GLN A 236 12.67 3.78 0.85
N ASN A 237 12.45 2.55 0.35
CA ASN A 237 11.54 1.60 0.99
C ASN A 237 12.28 0.74 2.02
N ILE A 238 11.59 0.37 3.09
CA ILE A 238 12.07 -0.56 4.12
C ILE A 238 11.22 -1.82 4.03
N ILE A 239 11.81 -2.91 3.59
CA ILE A 239 11.14 -4.19 3.38
C ILE A 239 11.82 -5.26 4.22
N VAL A 240 11.11 -5.80 5.19
CA VAL A 240 11.54 -6.98 5.95
C VAL A 240 10.55 -8.10 5.65
N THR A 241 11.03 -9.22 5.12
CA THR A 241 10.16 -10.34 4.74
C THR A 241 10.88 -11.69 4.84
N GLY A 242 10.16 -12.75 5.21
CA GLY A 242 10.67 -14.12 5.19
C GLY A 242 10.62 -14.80 3.80
N MET A 243 10.22 -14.06 2.76
CA MET A 243 10.17 -14.56 1.39
C MET A 243 11.41 -14.11 0.60
N PHE A 244 11.76 -14.87 -0.46
CA PHE A 244 12.98 -14.60 -1.21
C PHE A 244 12.93 -13.36 -2.12
N ARG A 245 11.78 -12.76 -2.33
CA ARG A 245 11.58 -11.54 -3.12
C ARG A 245 11.27 -10.36 -2.20
N GLY A 246 12.29 -9.54 -1.92
CA GLY A 246 12.09 -8.27 -1.25
C GLY A 246 11.65 -7.19 -2.23
N ILE A 247 12.48 -6.94 -3.27
CA ILE A 247 12.13 -6.10 -4.43
C ILE A 247 12.51 -6.87 -5.69
N SER A 248 11.56 -7.10 -6.58
CA SER A 248 11.79 -7.85 -7.81
C SER A 248 11.06 -7.21 -8.99
N VAL A 249 11.80 -6.95 -10.08
CA VAL A 249 11.25 -6.51 -11.37
C VAL A 249 11.81 -7.46 -12.45
N SER A 250 10.94 -8.28 -13.05
CA SER A 250 11.37 -9.34 -13.96
C SER A 250 11.60 -8.87 -15.40
N SER A 251 10.91 -7.81 -15.84
CA SER A 251 11.04 -7.24 -17.18
C SER A 251 10.76 -5.75 -17.16
N GLY A 252 11.72 -4.93 -17.61
CA GLY A 252 11.51 -3.48 -17.58
C GLY A 252 12.40 -2.66 -18.51
N THR A 253 11.99 -1.42 -18.72
CA THR A 253 12.77 -0.37 -19.40
C THR A 253 12.84 0.85 -18.48
N ASN A 254 14.03 1.44 -18.28
CA ASN A 254 14.28 2.54 -17.35
C ASN A 254 13.85 2.22 -15.93
N VAL A 255 14.22 1.04 -15.42
CA VAL A 255 13.97 0.63 -14.04
C VAL A 255 15.15 1.04 -13.16
N VAL A 256 14.84 1.71 -12.05
CA VAL A 256 15.82 2.09 -11.03
C VAL A 256 15.32 1.65 -9.65
N ALA A 257 16.11 0.83 -8.95
CA ALA A 257 15.90 0.50 -7.54
C ALA A 257 17.08 1.05 -6.72
N ARG A 258 16.83 2.03 -5.85
CA ARG A 258 17.91 2.67 -5.11
C ARG A 258 17.54 3.00 -3.67
N ASP A 259 18.56 3.03 -2.84
CA ASP A 259 18.46 3.50 -1.46
C ASP A 259 17.35 2.78 -0.66
N ASN A 260 17.10 1.48 -0.95
CA ASN A 260 16.15 0.65 -0.23
C ASN A 260 16.86 -0.19 0.84
N THR A 261 16.21 -0.42 1.96
CA THR A 261 16.64 -1.39 2.99
C THR A 261 15.79 -2.65 2.86
N VAL A 262 16.43 -3.79 2.54
CA VAL A 262 15.73 -5.05 2.26
C VAL A 262 16.34 -6.19 3.07
N LEU A 263 15.62 -6.66 4.09
CA LEU A 263 16.10 -7.63 5.07
C LEU A 263 15.24 -8.89 5.09
N ASP A 264 15.86 -10.01 5.49
CA ASP A 264 15.16 -11.24 5.83
C ASP A 264 14.66 -11.22 7.28
N VAL A 265 13.58 -11.94 7.55
CA VAL A 265 13.01 -12.07 8.91
C VAL A 265 13.90 -12.92 9.83
N GLU A 266 14.58 -13.94 9.28
CA GLU A 266 15.33 -14.93 10.06
C GLU A 266 16.83 -15.02 9.70
N GLY A 267 17.33 -14.10 8.89
CA GLY A 267 18.66 -14.23 8.29
C GLY A 267 18.63 -15.02 6.99
N ALA A 268 19.74 -14.93 6.26
CA ALA A 268 19.80 -15.26 4.85
C ALA A 268 19.65 -16.74 4.47
N GLY A 269 19.35 -17.64 5.28
CA GLY A 269 19.13 -19.07 4.98
C GLY A 269 19.06 -19.40 3.47
N SER A 270 18.29 -20.34 3.06
CA SER A 270 18.09 -20.67 1.63
C SER A 270 17.14 -19.72 0.88
N LYS A 271 16.61 -18.72 1.55
CA LYS A 271 15.56 -17.80 1.05
C LYS A 271 15.90 -16.33 1.26
N ALA A 272 17.17 -15.98 1.14
CA ALA A 272 17.62 -14.62 1.37
C ALA A 272 16.82 -13.59 0.55
N THR A 273 16.24 -12.66 1.26
CA THR A 273 15.57 -11.51 0.71
C THR A 273 16.56 -10.63 -0.07
N LYS A 274 16.20 -10.20 -1.26
CA LYS A 274 17.11 -9.46 -2.15
C LYS A 274 16.39 -8.45 -3.02
N VAL A 275 17.19 -7.55 -3.61
CA VAL A 275 16.78 -6.67 -4.69
C VAL A 275 17.21 -7.30 -6.01
N THR A 276 16.28 -7.58 -6.92
CA THR A 276 16.55 -8.11 -8.26
C THR A 276 15.71 -7.35 -9.27
N VAL A 277 16.34 -6.56 -10.12
CA VAL A 277 15.62 -5.75 -11.10
C VAL A 277 16.25 -5.87 -12.49
N ASP A 278 15.42 -5.96 -13.51
CA ASP A 278 15.83 -5.76 -14.92
C ASP A 278 16.03 -4.25 -15.13
N GLY A 279 17.20 -3.75 -14.76
CA GLY A 279 17.51 -2.32 -14.75
C GLY A 279 18.73 -1.97 -13.91
N THR A 280 18.70 -0.80 -13.28
CA THR A 280 19.79 -0.28 -12.45
C THR A 280 19.47 -0.42 -10.97
N SER A 281 20.43 -0.93 -10.17
CA SER A 281 20.31 -1.09 -8.73
C SER A 281 21.55 -0.48 -8.04
N TYR A 282 21.34 0.49 -7.14
CA TYR A 282 22.42 1.10 -6.37
C TYR A 282 21.95 1.74 -5.05
N GLY A 283 22.90 1.97 -4.14
CA GLY A 283 22.59 2.57 -2.85
C GLY A 283 21.77 1.69 -1.91
N ASN A 284 21.38 0.49 -2.31
CA ASN A 284 20.56 -0.37 -1.48
C ASN A 284 21.40 -1.04 -0.39
N LEU A 285 20.78 -1.23 0.78
CA LEU A 285 21.28 -2.04 1.87
C LEU A 285 20.41 -3.28 1.95
N MET A 286 20.99 -4.47 1.71
CA MET A 286 20.21 -5.68 1.54
C MET A 286 20.94 -6.92 2.02
N GLU A 287 20.19 -7.96 2.29
CA GLU A 287 20.72 -9.31 2.45
C GLU A 287 20.72 -10.06 1.12
N SER A 288 21.70 -10.93 0.94
CA SER A 288 21.77 -11.84 -0.19
C SER A 288 22.45 -13.15 0.18
N TYR A 289 21.77 -14.24 -0.02
CA TYR A 289 22.35 -15.59 0.16
C TYR A 289 23.48 -15.90 -0.83
N TRP A 290 23.40 -15.30 -2.02
CA TRP A 290 24.30 -15.63 -3.13
C TRP A 290 25.57 -14.77 -3.19
N GLN A 291 25.66 -13.75 -2.36
CA GLN A 291 26.75 -12.77 -2.37
C GLN A 291 27.40 -12.70 -0.98
N GLU A 292 28.72 -12.54 -0.96
CA GLU A 292 29.43 -12.29 0.29
C GLU A 292 29.01 -10.93 0.87
N ALA A 293 28.96 -10.84 2.19
CA ALA A 293 28.66 -9.58 2.87
C ALA A 293 29.73 -8.52 2.59
N GLY A 294 29.30 -7.30 2.36
CA GLY A 294 30.16 -6.15 2.08
C GLY A 294 29.66 -5.30 0.91
N PRO A 295 30.42 -4.28 0.50
CA PRO A 295 30.10 -3.51 -0.68
C PRO A 295 30.11 -4.39 -1.94
N ASP A 296 29.02 -4.38 -2.69
CA ASP A 296 28.91 -5.03 -4.00
C ASP A 296 28.66 -3.96 -5.07
N GLY A 297 29.75 -3.49 -5.69
CA GLY A 297 29.68 -2.43 -6.67
C GLY A 297 29.05 -1.16 -6.10
N SER A 298 27.74 -0.99 -6.27
CA SER A 298 26.99 0.18 -5.84
C SER A 298 26.00 -0.08 -4.70
N ASN A 299 25.85 -1.32 -4.22
CA ASN A 299 25.00 -1.71 -3.09
C ASN A 299 25.84 -2.17 -1.90
N PHE A 300 25.21 -2.34 -0.75
CA PHE A 300 25.84 -2.91 0.44
C PHE A 300 25.10 -4.18 0.88
N ILE A 301 25.83 -5.30 0.96
CA ILE A 301 25.31 -6.59 1.40
C ILE A 301 25.65 -6.79 2.88
N LEU A 302 24.64 -7.00 3.70
CA LEU A 302 24.79 -7.39 5.10
C LEU A 302 24.44 -8.86 5.33
N GLN A 303 24.72 -9.39 6.52
CA GLN A 303 24.37 -10.74 6.93
C GLN A 303 23.87 -10.75 8.38
N GLN A 304 23.00 -11.70 8.72
CA GLN A 304 22.47 -11.90 10.07
C GLN A 304 22.98 -13.18 10.76
N GLU A 305 23.77 -14.01 10.09
CA GLU A 305 24.09 -15.37 10.51
C GLU A 305 25.18 -15.48 11.58
N ASP A 306 26.18 -14.59 11.53
CA ASP A 306 27.37 -14.71 12.38
C ASP A 306 27.89 -13.34 12.83
N SER A 307 27.66 -13.03 14.10
CA SER A 307 28.11 -11.77 14.72
C SER A 307 29.64 -11.61 14.79
N ALA A 308 30.41 -12.68 14.55
CA ALA A 308 31.87 -12.61 14.47
C ALA A 308 32.38 -12.26 13.08
N ARG A 309 31.50 -12.27 12.06
CA ARG A 309 31.87 -11.89 10.69
C ARG A 309 31.60 -10.42 10.43
N PRO A 310 32.37 -9.80 9.52
CA PRO A 310 32.10 -8.43 9.07
C PRO A 310 30.67 -8.26 8.51
N HIS A 311 30.18 -7.03 8.61
CA HIS A 311 28.89 -6.63 8.06
C HIS A 311 27.67 -7.37 8.66
N TYR A 312 27.80 -7.77 9.92
CA TYR A 312 26.68 -8.28 10.69
C TYR A 312 25.63 -7.20 10.91
N ALA A 313 24.36 -7.51 10.73
CA ALA A 313 23.25 -6.54 10.81
C ALA A 313 23.22 -5.81 12.16
N GLY A 314 23.57 -6.47 13.27
CA GLY A 314 23.71 -5.85 14.59
C GLY A 314 24.86 -4.85 14.72
N ASP A 315 25.83 -4.83 13.79
CA ASP A 315 26.87 -3.81 13.71
C ASP A 315 26.52 -2.67 12.76
N VAL A 316 25.44 -2.86 11.96
CA VAL A 316 24.94 -1.89 10.99
C VAL A 316 23.82 -1.04 11.58
N PHE A 317 22.96 -1.64 12.39
CA PHE A 317 21.83 -1.00 13.04
C PHE A 317 21.97 -1.02 14.57
N GLN A 318 21.45 0.00 15.26
CA GLN A 318 21.71 0.24 16.68
C GLN A 318 21.16 -0.85 17.61
N ASN A 319 19.97 -1.38 17.33
CA ASN A 319 19.27 -2.32 18.22
C ASN A 319 18.81 -3.60 17.51
N PHE A 320 19.32 -3.86 16.31
CA PHE A 320 18.91 -5.00 15.52
C PHE A 320 19.39 -6.33 16.17
N THR A 321 18.46 -7.25 16.37
CA THR A 321 18.75 -8.60 16.86
C THR A 321 18.40 -9.68 15.85
N ASP A 322 17.24 -9.59 15.25
CA ASP A 322 16.77 -10.36 14.11
C ASP A 322 15.63 -9.57 13.40
N GLY A 323 15.15 -10.04 12.27
CA GLY A 323 14.11 -9.34 11.51
C GLY A 323 12.70 -9.51 12.08
N ARG A 324 12.48 -10.41 13.06
CA ARG A 324 11.15 -10.65 13.63
C ARG A 324 10.76 -9.54 14.57
N GLY A 325 9.59 -8.96 14.36
CA GLY A 325 9.08 -7.89 15.21
C GLY A 325 9.95 -6.64 15.23
N VAL A 326 10.87 -6.51 14.27
CA VAL A 326 11.73 -5.34 14.14
C VAL A 326 10.88 -4.08 13.96
N THR A 327 11.34 -2.99 14.55
CA THR A 327 10.72 -1.67 14.44
C THR A 327 11.66 -0.70 13.70
N LEU A 328 11.15 0.45 13.28
CA LEU A 328 12.00 1.49 12.68
C LEU A 328 13.10 1.97 13.64
N GLU A 329 12.83 1.97 14.95
CA GLU A 329 13.81 2.31 15.98
C GLU A 329 15.00 1.33 15.99
N ASP A 330 14.73 0.03 15.79
CA ASP A 330 15.76 -1.01 15.78
C ASP A 330 16.67 -0.91 14.54
N LEU A 331 16.15 -0.33 13.46
CA LEU A 331 16.85 -0.13 12.20
C LEU A 331 17.60 1.21 12.11
N ARG A 332 17.69 1.97 13.21
CA ARG A 332 18.51 3.21 13.18
C ARG A 332 19.97 2.89 12.87
N PRO A 333 20.60 3.67 11.97
CA PRO A 333 22.00 3.47 11.63
C PRO A 333 22.93 3.56 12.84
N VAL A 334 23.94 2.71 12.90
CA VAL A 334 25.11 2.92 13.76
C VAL A 334 25.93 4.08 13.18
N ALA A 335 26.36 5.00 14.05
CA ALA A 335 27.08 6.20 13.65
C ALA A 335 28.38 5.85 12.87
N GLY A 336 28.54 6.42 11.68
CA GLY A 336 29.65 6.15 10.76
C GLY A 336 29.53 4.79 10.06
N GLY A 337 28.43 4.08 10.24
CA GLY A 337 28.17 2.78 9.62
C GLY A 337 27.58 2.86 8.21
N PRO A 338 27.51 1.72 7.51
CA PRO A 338 27.05 1.69 6.11
C PRO A 338 25.59 2.14 5.93
N ALA A 339 24.72 1.98 6.92
CA ALA A 339 23.33 2.40 6.84
C ALA A 339 23.13 3.95 6.83
N GLU A 340 24.19 4.73 7.06
CA GLU A 340 24.17 6.19 6.83
C GLU A 340 24.34 6.56 5.34
N THR A 341 24.80 5.61 4.52
CA THR A 341 25.11 5.85 3.10
C THR A 341 24.24 4.99 2.18
N TYR A 342 23.90 3.80 2.63
CA TYR A 342 23.14 2.80 1.89
C TYR A 342 21.79 2.57 2.57
N GLY A 343 20.79 2.19 1.78
CA GLY A 343 19.47 1.89 2.28
C GLY A 343 18.57 3.12 2.46
N ALA A 344 17.44 2.93 3.08
CA ALA A 344 16.42 3.93 3.30
C ALA A 344 16.77 4.90 4.44
N HIS A 345 17.99 5.48 4.41
CA HIS A 345 18.55 6.28 5.51
C HIS A 345 17.70 7.52 5.82
N ASP A 346 17.08 8.17 4.83
CA ASP A 346 16.21 9.32 5.04
C ASP A 346 14.96 8.99 5.88
N ARG A 347 14.60 7.72 5.96
CA ARG A 347 13.47 7.21 6.77
C ARG A 347 13.88 6.80 8.18
N LEU A 348 15.16 6.58 8.40
CA LEU A 348 15.72 6.01 9.63
C LEU A 348 16.44 7.07 10.49
N MET A 349 16.69 8.26 9.97
CA MET A 349 17.21 9.43 10.69
C MET A 349 16.06 10.29 11.23
#